data_0d993225df24fa880b75d8216208ea78
#
_entry.id   0d993225df24fa880b75d8216208ea78
#
_cell.length_a   1.000
_cell.length_b   1.000
_cell.length_c   1.000
_cell.angle_alpha   90.00
_cell.angle_beta   90.00
_cell.angle_gamma   90.00
#
_symmetry.space_group_name_H-M   'P 1'
#
loop_
_entity.id
_entity.type
_entity.pdbx_description
1 polymer ?
#
loop_
_entity_poly.entity_id
_entity_poly.type
_entity_poly.pdbx_seq_one_letter_code
_entity_poly.pdbx_strand_id
1 'polypeptide(L)'
;MDVVADGGPIETVGSIGAGLCVLVGVTPSDTAETAVRLADQVWNLRIFDDERGVMNRSAADVAAAVLVVSQFTLYGDTSRGRRPSWIAAARPEQAEPLVEHLVAALRGAGATVATGRFRTAMRVSLVNDGPVTVMLER
;
A
#
# COMPACT_ATOMS: atom_id res chain seq x y z
N MET A 1 0.29 13.42 -1.59
CA MET A 1 1.21 12.28 -1.76
C MET A 1 1.36 11.97 -3.24
N ASP A 2 2.56 11.90 -3.68
CA ASP A 2 2.85 11.69 -5.10
C ASP A 2 3.82 10.54 -5.27
N VAL A 3 3.63 9.76 -6.33
CA VAL A 3 4.62 8.77 -6.75
C VAL A 3 5.11 9.08 -8.16
N VAL A 4 6.41 9.09 -8.32
CA VAL A 4 7.11 9.41 -9.57
C VAL A 4 7.85 8.17 -10.03
N ALA A 5 7.56 7.72 -11.25
CA ALA A 5 8.30 6.64 -11.88
C ALA A 5 9.55 7.18 -12.56
N ASP A 6 10.65 6.47 -12.42
CA ASP A 6 12.00 6.90 -12.84
C ASP A 6 12.69 5.88 -13.74
N GLY A 7 11.93 4.97 -14.35
CA GLY A 7 12.47 3.93 -15.24
C GLY A 7 12.43 4.27 -16.73
N GLY A 8 12.18 5.52 -17.06
CA GLY A 8 12.06 6.08 -18.40
C GLY A 8 11.99 7.59 -18.27
N PRO A 9 11.16 8.32 -19.05
CA PRO A 9 10.89 9.71 -18.75
C PRO A 9 10.33 9.84 -17.34
N ILE A 10 10.85 10.78 -16.55
CA ILE A 10 10.39 11.04 -15.19
C ILE A 10 8.95 11.59 -15.27
N GLU A 11 8.00 10.91 -14.62
CA GLU A 11 6.62 11.35 -14.61
C GLU A 11 5.95 11.01 -13.28
N THR A 12 5.01 11.84 -12.85
CA THR A 12 4.12 11.52 -11.74
C THR A 12 3.08 10.52 -12.24
N VAL A 13 3.09 9.30 -11.69
CA VAL A 13 2.18 8.22 -12.10
C VAL A 13 0.99 8.05 -11.18
N GLY A 14 1.04 8.61 -9.98
CA GLY A 14 -0.06 8.59 -9.03
C GLY A 14 0.05 9.75 -8.06
N SER A 15 -1.09 10.28 -7.65
CA SER A 15 -1.15 11.40 -6.70
C SER A 15 -2.47 11.37 -5.96
N ILE A 16 -2.41 11.62 -4.66
CA ILE A 16 -3.59 11.85 -3.80
C ILE A 16 -3.34 13.04 -2.90
N GLY A 17 -4.42 13.62 -2.39
CA GLY A 17 -4.36 14.57 -1.28
C GLY A 17 -4.21 13.83 0.06
N ALA A 18 -4.97 14.27 1.07
CA ALA A 18 -4.99 13.60 2.38
C ALA A 18 -5.52 12.16 2.26
N GLY A 19 -4.90 11.24 2.97
CA GLY A 19 -5.31 9.85 2.93
C GLY A 19 -4.24 8.91 3.48
N LEU A 20 -4.18 7.71 2.92
CA LEU A 20 -3.25 6.67 3.32
C LEU A 20 -2.25 6.38 2.19
N CYS A 21 -0.99 6.25 2.56
CA CYS A 21 0.02 5.65 1.70
C CYS A 21 0.18 4.19 2.12
N VAL A 22 -0.14 3.26 1.22
CA VAL A 22 -0.06 1.82 1.46
C VAL A 22 1.08 1.24 0.64
N LEU A 23 2.14 0.85 1.32
CA LEU A 23 3.21 0.06 0.71
C LEU A 23 2.84 -1.40 0.88
N VAL A 24 2.70 -2.14 -0.20
CA VAL A 24 2.20 -3.52 -0.17
C VAL A 24 3.21 -4.50 -0.75
N GLY A 25 3.50 -5.55 0.03
CA GLY A 25 4.28 -6.70 -0.39
C GLY A 25 3.41 -7.93 -0.51
N VAL A 26 3.84 -8.86 -1.36
CA VAL A 26 3.14 -10.13 -1.61
C VAL A 26 4.12 -11.27 -1.36
N THR A 27 3.65 -12.31 -0.68
CA THR A 27 4.41 -13.55 -0.47
C THR A 27 3.78 -14.71 -1.24
N PRO A 28 4.53 -15.79 -1.55
CA PRO A 28 4.02 -16.86 -2.43
C PRO A 28 2.72 -17.55 -1.96
N SER A 29 2.42 -17.55 -0.67
CA SER A 29 1.18 -18.14 -0.14
C SER A 29 -0.05 -17.24 -0.29
N ASP A 30 0.10 -15.99 -0.70
CA ASP A 30 -1.01 -15.07 -0.85
C ASP A 30 -1.90 -15.42 -2.03
N THR A 31 -3.18 -15.17 -1.87
CA THR A 31 -4.22 -15.42 -2.87
C THR A 31 -5.04 -14.15 -3.11
N ALA A 32 -5.91 -14.19 -4.14
CA ALA A 32 -6.86 -13.09 -4.37
C ALA A 32 -7.75 -12.82 -3.15
N GLU A 33 -8.14 -13.88 -2.43
CA GLU A 33 -8.91 -13.75 -1.19
C GLU A 33 -8.11 -12.99 -0.12
N THR A 34 -6.82 -13.28 0.03
CA THR A 34 -5.94 -12.56 0.95
C THR A 34 -5.91 -11.07 0.61
N ALA A 35 -5.80 -10.73 -0.67
CA ALA A 35 -5.79 -9.34 -1.13
C ALA A 35 -7.09 -8.61 -0.78
N VAL A 36 -8.24 -9.25 -0.98
CA VAL A 36 -9.55 -8.69 -0.65
C VAL A 36 -9.69 -8.46 0.86
N ARG A 37 -9.25 -9.40 1.66
CA ARG A 37 -9.27 -9.28 3.13
C ARG A 37 -8.37 -8.16 3.63
N LEU A 38 -7.20 -8.00 3.04
CA LEU A 38 -6.30 -6.91 3.37
C LEU A 38 -6.91 -5.56 2.99
N ALA A 39 -7.53 -5.47 1.82
CA ALA A 39 -8.23 -4.26 1.38
C ALA A 39 -9.32 -3.85 2.38
N ASP A 40 -10.13 -4.80 2.83
CA ASP A 40 -11.17 -4.56 3.82
C ASP A 40 -10.56 -4.02 5.13
N GLN A 41 -9.47 -4.62 5.58
CA GLN A 41 -8.78 -4.17 6.79
C GLN A 41 -8.22 -2.77 6.65
N VAL A 42 -7.56 -2.46 5.54
CA VAL A 42 -7.03 -1.11 5.26
C VAL A 42 -8.16 -0.08 5.28
N TRP A 43 -9.27 -0.39 4.63
CA TRP A 43 -10.39 0.55 4.46
C TRP A 43 -11.14 0.82 5.76
N ASN A 44 -11.18 -0.15 6.66
CA ASN A 44 -11.97 -0.08 7.89
C ASN A 44 -11.17 0.07 9.18
N LEU A 45 -9.84 0.07 9.10
CA LEU A 45 -9.00 0.27 10.29
C LEU A 45 -9.22 1.68 10.86
N ARG A 46 -9.45 1.76 12.16
CA ARG A 46 -9.85 3.00 12.84
C ARG A 46 -8.64 3.80 13.31
N ILE A 47 -7.95 4.42 12.36
CA ILE A 47 -6.68 5.14 12.58
C ILE A 47 -6.75 6.63 12.29
N PHE A 48 -7.94 7.17 12.05
CA PHE A 48 -8.17 8.60 11.90
C PHE A 48 -8.84 9.15 13.16
N ASP A 49 -8.44 10.35 13.56
CA ASP A 49 -8.96 10.99 14.75
C ASP A 49 -10.43 11.38 14.60
N ASP A 50 -11.18 11.20 15.67
CA ASP A 50 -12.52 11.77 15.83
C ASP A 50 -12.45 13.20 16.37
N GLU A 51 -13.61 13.80 16.70
CA GLU A 51 -13.69 15.16 17.22
C GLU A 51 -12.96 15.35 18.57
N ARG A 52 -12.69 14.26 19.27
CA ARG A 52 -11.99 14.25 20.56
C ARG A 52 -10.49 14.00 20.43
N GLY A 53 -9.99 13.86 19.19
CA GLY A 53 -8.59 13.53 18.95
C GLY A 53 -8.24 12.07 19.26
N VAL A 54 -9.22 11.18 19.27
CA VAL A 54 -9.04 9.75 19.51
C VAL A 54 -9.11 8.99 18.20
N MET A 55 -8.18 8.08 17.95
CA MET A 55 -8.20 7.20 16.79
C MET A 55 -9.45 6.32 16.83
N ASN A 56 -10.45 6.70 16.06
CA ASN A 56 -11.77 6.07 16.12
C ASN A 56 -12.48 5.97 14.76
N ARG A 57 -12.01 6.71 13.77
CA ARG A 57 -12.61 6.71 12.43
C ARG A 57 -11.74 5.94 11.44
N SER A 58 -12.38 5.25 10.52
CA SER A 58 -11.71 4.55 9.43
C SER A 58 -11.52 5.46 8.22
N ALA A 59 -10.73 4.98 7.24
CA ALA A 59 -10.64 5.63 5.93
C ALA A 59 -12.01 5.72 5.27
N ALA A 60 -12.85 4.69 5.43
CA ALA A 60 -14.22 4.68 4.93
C ALA A 60 -15.05 5.82 5.54
N ASP A 61 -14.93 6.03 6.86
CA ASP A 61 -15.68 7.06 7.58
C ASP A 61 -15.34 8.48 7.12
N VAL A 62 -14.07 8.72 6.82
CA VAL A 62 -13.58 10.06 6.45
C VAL A 62 -13.43 10.23 4.93
N ALA A 63 -13.79 9.22 4.14
CA ALA A 63 -13.63 9.20 2.69
C ALA A 63 -12.18 9.51 2.25
N ALA A 64 -11.21 8.90 2.94
CA ALA A 64 -9.80 9.10 2.63
C ALA A 64 -9.43 8.49 1.27
N ALA A 65 -8.54 9.16 0.55
CA ALA A 65 -7.93 8.57 -0.63
C ALA A 65 -6.82 7.59 -0.21
N VAL A 66 -6.49 6.65 -1.10
CA VAL A 66 -5.47 5.63 -0.85
C VAL A 66 -4.46 5.63 -2.01
N LEU A 67 -3.20 5.80 -1.69
CA LEU A 67 -2.10 5.62 -2.64
C LEU A 67 -1.49 4.25 -2.40
N VAL A 68 -1.58 3.34 -3.38
CA VAL A 68 -1.06 1.98 -3.28
C VAL A 68 0.21 1.86 -4.11
N VAL A 69 1.29 1.47 -3.47
CA VAL A 69 2.61 1.28 -4.10
C VAL A 69 3.11 -0.12 -3.79
N SER A 70 3.39 -0.90 -4.80
CA SER A 70 4.00 -2.23 -4.63
C SER A 70 5.41 -2.09 -4.06
N GLN A 71 5.72 -2.88 -3.03
CA GLN A 71 6.99 -2.84 -2.30
C GLN A 71 7.42 -4.26 -1.91
N PHE A 72 8.05 -4.98 -2.83
CA PHE A 72 8.47 -6.37 -2.57
C PHE A 72 9.49 -6.48 -1.43
N THR A 73 10.25 -5.42 -1.19
CA THR A 73 11.28 -5.38 -0.15
C THR A 73 10.72 -5.47 1.27
N LEU A 74 9.40 -5.35 1.46
CA LEU A 74 8.76 -5.63 2.75
C LEU A 74 8.99 -7.08 3.19
N TYR A 75 9.17 -8.00 2.26
CA TYR A 75 9.51 -9.38 2.53
C TYR A 75 11.01 -9.66 2.53
N GLY A 76 11.83 -8.63 2.59
CA GLY A 76 13.26 -8.78 2.76
C GLY A 76 13.59 -9.38 4.12
N ASP A 77 14.34 -10.50 4.12
CA ASP A 77 14.84 -11.11 5.34
C ASP A 77 16.24 -10.56 5.62
N THR A 78 16.37 -9.84 6.73
CA THR A 78 17.64 -9.25 7.18
C THR A 78 18.23 -9.97 8.37
N SER A 79 17.71 -11.13 8.74
CA SER A 79 18.11 -11.87 9.92
C SER A 79 19.49 -12.53 9.79
N ARG A 80 20.00 -12.68 8.57
CA ARG A 80 21.29 -13.34 8.29
C ARG A 80 22.22 -12.42 7.53
N GLY A 81 23.38 -12.14 8.10
CA GLY A 81 24.44 -11.39 7.44
C GLY A 81 24.06 -9.95 7.12
N ARG A 82 24.68 -9.40 6.07
CA ARG A 82 24.55 -7.99 5.67
C ARG A 82 23.69 -7.78 4.42
N ARG A 83 23.33 -8.84 3.73
CA ARG A 83 22.52 -8.77 2.51
C ARG A 83 21.12 -9.28 2.80
N PRO A 84 20.09 -8.51 2.48
CA PRO A 84 18.73 -9.02 2.59
C PRO A 84 18.50 -10.19 1.64
N SER A 85 17.71 -11.16 2.08
CA SER A 85 17.20 -12.23 1.22
C SER A 85 15.78 -11.88 0.76
N TRP A 86 15.47 -12.10 -0.51
CA TRP A 86 14.18 -11.81 -1.12
C TRP A 86 13.35 -13.08 -1.38
N ILE A 87 13.76 -14.22 -0.82
CA ILE A 87 13.10 -15.51 -1.08
C ILE A 87 11.63 -15.49 -0.68
N ALA A 88 11.27 -14.77 0.39
CA ALA A 88 9.89 -14.68 0.86
C ALA A 88 9.01 -13.75 0.03
N ALA A 89 9.57 -12.97 -0.89
CA ALA A 89 8.80 -12.14 -1.80
C ALA A 89 8.28 -12.95 -2.97
N ALA A 90 6.99 -12.80 -3.30
CA ALA A 90 6.41 -13.41 -4.49
C ALA A 90 7.06 -12.85 -5.76
N ARG A 91 7.14 -13.68 -6.80
CA ARG A 91 7.63 -13.25 -8.10
C ARG A 91 6.65 -12.26 -8.75
N PRO A 92 7.13 -11.38 -9.65
CA PRO A 92 6.28 -10.37 -10.28
C PRO A 92 5.02 -10.91 -10.94
N GLU A 93 5.10 -12.10 -11.56
CA GLU A 93 3.97 -12.73 -12.24
C GLU A 93 2.81 -13.07 -11.29
N GLN A 94 3.12 -13.30 -10.03
CA GLN A 94 2.14 -13.52 -8.97
C GLN A 94 1.77 -12.22 -8.26
N ALA A 95 2.75 -11.37 -7.97
CA ALA A 95 2.56 -10.19 -7.15
C ALA A 95 1.70 -9.14 -7.85
N GLU A 96 1.94 -8.87 -9.13
CA GLU A 96 1.23 -7.82 -9.85
C GLU A 96 -0.28 -8.03 -9.88
N PRO A 97 -0.80 -9.23 -10.26
CA PRO A 97 -2.24 -9.47 -10.22
C PRO A 97 -2.86 -9.32 -8.82
N LEU A 98 -2.12 -9.70 -7.77
CA LEU A 98 -2.62 -9.59 -6.40
C LEU A 98 -2.67 -8.14 -5.92
N VAL A 99 -1.71 -7.31 -6.30
CA VAL A 99 -1.77 -5.86 -6.05
C VAL A 99 -2.97 -5.25 -6.79
N GLU A 100 -3.23 -5.67 -8.02
CA GLU A 100 -4.39 -5.23 -8.79
C GLU A 100 -5.71 -5.65 -8.11
N HIS A 101 -5.78 -6.86 -7.55
CA HIS A 101 -6.94 -7.31 -6.77
C HIS A 101 -7.17 -6.44 -5.54
N LEU A 102 -6.11 -6.08 -4.83
CA LEU A 102 -6.19 -5.17 -3.69
C LEU A 102 -6.77 -3.81 -4.10
N VAL A 103 -6.25 -3.24 -5.17
CA VAL A 103 -6.71 -1.95 -5.70
C VAL A 103 -8.17 -2.02 -6.13
N ALA A 104 -8.54 -3.07 -6.86
CA ALA A 104 -9.92 -3.28 -7.31
C ALA A 104 -10.88 -3.42 -6.13
N ALA A 105 -10.49 -4.14 -5.08
CA ALA A 105 -11.30 -4.30 -3.88
C ALA A 105 -11.48 -2.97 -3.13
N LEU A 106 -10.44 -2.15 -3.01
CA LEU A 106 -10.54 -0.83 -2.41
C LEU A 106 -11.48 0.08 -3.22
N ARG A 107 -11.34 0.09 -4.54
CA ARG A 107 -12.23 0.87 -5.42
C ARG A 107 -13.67 0.39 -5.35
N GLY A 108 -13.88 -0.92 -5.31
CA GLY A 108 -15.20 -1.52 -5.14
C GLY A 108 -15.87 -1.15 -3.83
N ALA A 109 -15.09 -0.90 -2.78
CA ALA A 109 -15.58 -0.43 -1.49
C ALA A 109 -15.86 1.08 -1.45
N GLY A 110 -15.52 1.81 -2.50
CA GLY A 110 -15.77 3.26 -2.62
C GLY A 110 -14.54 4.14 -2.49
N ALA A 111 -13.34 3.56 -2.33
CA ALA A 111 -12.11 4.34 -2.19
C ALA A 111 -11.69 4.99 -3.51
N THR A 112 -11.17 6.22 -3.42
CA THR A 112 -10.39 6.83 -4.49
C THR A 112 -8.97 6.33 -4.37
N VAL A 113 -8.50 5.58 -5.36
CA VAL A 113 -7.19 4.93 -5.32
C VAL A 113 -6.30 5.42 -6.45
N ALA A 114 -5.10 5.89 -6.10
CA ALA A 114 -4.00 6.08 -7.03
C ALA A 114 -2.95 5.00 -6.81
N THR A 115 -2.16 4.72 -7.82
CA THR A 115 -1.14 3.66 -7.77
C THR A 115 0.19 4.16 -8.29
N GLY A 116 1.26 3.46 -7.89
CA GLY A 116 2.54 3.53 -8.58
C GLY A 116 2.52 2.75 -9.90
N ARG A 117 3.68 2.59 -10.48
CA ARG A 117 3.87 1.76 -11.67
C ARG A 117 4.69 0.53 -11.30
N PHE A 118 4.10 -0.64 -11.47
CA PHE A 118 4.75 -1.90 -11.10
C PHE A 118 6.07 -2.11 -11.85
N ARG A 119 7.09 -2.66 -11.17
CA ARG A 119 8.41 -2.95 -11.70
C ARG A 119 9.19 -1.74 -12.22
N THR A 120 8.94 -0.56 -11.66
CA THR A 120 9.75 0.63 -11.97
C THR A 120 10.43 1.14 -10.71
N ALA A 121 11.55 1.83 -10.89
CA ALA A 121 12.11 2.63 -9.80
C ALA A 121 11.15 3.79 -9.53
N MET A 122 10.80 3.99 -8.27
CA MET A 122 9.82 5.00 -7.88
C MET A 122 10.34 5.84 -6.72
N ARG A 123 9.97 7.12 -6.74
CA ARG A 123 10.14 8.01 -5.60
C ARG A 123 8.77 8.40 -5.09
N VAL A 124 8.54 8.20 -3.79
CA VAL A 124 7.27 8.53 -3.15
C VAL A 124 7.49 9.74 -2.25
N SER A 125 6.75 10.82 -2.52
CA SER A 125 6.81 12.05 -1.73
C SER A 125 5.56 12.14 -0.88
N LEU A 126 5.73 12.30 0.43
CA LEU A 126 4.62 12.46 1.36
C LEU A 126 5.05 13.18 2.62
N VAL A 127 4.07 13.74 3.31
CA VAL A 127 4.20 14.18 4.70
C VAL A 127 3.43 13.19 5.56
N ASN A 128 4.12 12.49 6.47
CA ASN A 128 3.46 11.61 7.43
C ASN A 128 3.00 12.49 8.61
N ASP A 129 1.74 12.91 8.52
CA ASP A 129 1.14 13.81 9.49
C ASP A 129 0.39 13.00 10.54
N GLY A 130 0.87 13.11 11.78
CA GLY A 130 0.09 12.46 12.78
C GLY A 130 0.76 11.76 13.95
N PRO A 131 1.95 11.22 13.94
CA PRO A 131 2.48 10.23 12.99
C PRO A 131 1.83 8.86 13.22
N VAL A 132 1.10 8.32 12.26
CA VAL A 132 0.55 6.96 12.33
C VAL A 132 1.15 6.12 11.22
N THR A 133 1.88 5.11 11.62
CA THR A 133 2.42 4.09 10.70
C THR A 133 2.20 2.74 11.35
N VAL A 134 1.48 1.87 10.67
CA VAL A 134 1.15 0.53 11.19
C VAL A 134 1.48 -0.52 10.14
N MET A 135 1.73 -1.73 10.61
CA MET A 135 1.93 -2.89 9.74
C MET A 135 0.72 -3.80 9.82
N LEU A 136 0.24 -4.23 8.67
CA LEU A 136 -0.84 -5.21 8.54
C LEU A 136 -0.31 -6.43 7.81
N GLU A 137 -0.72 -7.61 8.26
CA GLU A 137 -0.30 -8.87 7.66
C GLU A 137 -1.47 -9.84 7.59
N ARG A 138 -1.64 -10.48 6.45
CA ARG A 138 -2.70 -11.47 6.20
C ARG A 138 -2.17 -12.74 5.58
#